data_42570f596b9bbdb6a129c031a451498e
#
_entry.id   42570f596b9bbdb6a129c031a451498e
#
_cell.length_a   1.000
_cell.length_b   1.000
_cell.length_c   1.000
_cell.angle_alpha   90.00
_cell.angle_beta   90.00
_cell.angle_gamma   90.00
#
_symmetry.space_group_name_H-M   'P 1'
#
loop_
_entity.id
_entity.type
_entity.pdbx_description
1 polymer ?
#
loop_
_entity_poly.entity_id
_entity_poly.type
_entity_poly.pdbx_seq_one_letter_code
_entity_poly.pdbx_strand_id
1 'polypeptide(L)'
;MYRLAALVGLLLAPAAHAAEPARPNIVWIVVDDMSANFSCYGEKLIRTPHVDKLAAEGTRFSKAFVTAPVCSPCRSALITGCYQTTIGAHHHRSGRGELKITLPGDVVPAPVLFQKAGYYTCIGGFQATGDKLGKTDYNFEWDRTMYDGNDWAGRKPGQPFFMQVQLHGGKYRGQGPNANWQNRVKKELGANTDPAAVVLPPYYPRDPVILQDWADYLDCCRYTDKEVGDVVARLEKEKLLDNTVVFFMTDHGISHARGKQFLYDEGTHVPFVVRGPGIAKGATRDDLIEHIDLTATSLALAGIDVPKWMQGRNVLAKDYAKRDAVFAARDRCDETMEHIRSVRTDRFKYIRNYMNQRPHLQPCRYKDEKAIVQKLRDLHAAKKLDDLTEKLLFAETRPAEELYDLAADPHEVTNLAADPKHKATLEALRKKLAEWEESTGDRGRTPEPMAMYDSDMKVYLGGGKKDNTELKRNIELNKTWAKEGK
;
A
#
# COMPACT_ATOMS: atom_id res chain seq x y z
N MET A 1 55.20 73.32 3.10
CA MET A 1 54.25 72.65 2.23
C MET A 1 54.17 71.16 2.65
N TYR A 2 53.22 70.83 3.49
CA TYR A 2 52.94 69.40 3.92
C TYR A 2 51.77 68.91 3.18
N ARG A 3 51.91 67.84 2.40
CA ARG A 3 50.78 67.10 1.72
C ARG A 3 50.28 66.01 2.66
N LEU A 4 49.03 66.15 3.12
CA LEU A 4 48.32 65.09 3.81
C LEU A 4 47.86 64.06 2.78
N ALA A 5 48.29 62.81 2.94
CA ALA A 5 47.78 61.67 2.21
C ALA A 5 46.61 61.05 3.02
N ALA A 6 45.39 61.13 2.50
CA ALA A 6 44.20 60.44 3.08
C ALA A 6 44.20 58.98 2.64
N LEU A 7 44.35 58.07 3.61
CA LEU A 7 44.13 56.62 3.40
C LEU A 7 42.65 56.30 3.47
N VAL A 8 42.03 55.96 2.33
CA VAL A 8 40.65 55.44 2.28
C VAL A 8 40.71 53.93 2.56
N GLY A 9 40.32 53.54 3.76
CA GLY A 9 40.14 52.14 4.13
C GLY A 9 38.87 51.58 3.53
N LEU A 10 38.97 50.70 2.53
CA LEU A 10 37.83 49.91 2.03
C LEU A 10 37.46 48.84 3.09
N LEU A 11 36.38 49.05 3.82
CA LEU A 11 35.73 48.03 4.63
C LEU A 11 35.03 47.01 3.72
N LEU A 12 35.63 45.88 3.47
CA LEU A 12 35.01 44.71 2.87
C LEU A 12 34.02 44.15 3.91
N ALA A 13 32.69 44.41 3.71
CA ALA A 13 31.67 43.72 4.45
C ALA A 13 31.69 42.23 4.04
N PRO A 14 31.61 41.27 4.98
CA PRO A 14 31.51 39.87 4.63
C PRO A 14 30.20 39.64 3.87
N ALA A 15 30.29 39.07 2.68
CA ALA A 15 29.13 38.62 1.93
C ALA A 15 28.34 37.62 2.80
N ALA A 16 27.16 38.02 3.24
CA ALA A 16 26.25 37.11 3.89
C ALA A 16 25.90 36.00 2.86
N HIS A 17 26.50 34.82 3.05
CA HIS A 17 26.01 33.62 2.34
C HIS A 17 24.55 33.48 2.72
N ALA A 18 23.66 33.64 1.74
CA ALA A 18 22.27 33.25 1.89
C ALA A 18 22.31 31.78 2.30
N ALA A 19 21.80 31.47 3.49
CA ALA A 19 21.70 30.09 3.95
C ALA A 19 20.92 29.32 2.89
N GLU A 20 21.48 28.22 2.38
CA GLU A 20 20.74 27.33 1.50
C GLU A 20 19.39 27.00 2.17
N PRO A 21 18.28 27.02 1.43
CA PRO A 21 16.99 26.71 2.01
C PRO A 21 17.06 25.36 2.72
N ALA A 22 16.67 25.33 3.99
CA ALA A 22 16.75 24.14 4.81
C ALA A 22 15.97 23.00 4.12
N ARG A 23 16.64 21.88 3.85
CA ARG A 23 16.00 20.71 3.24
C ARG A 23 14.83 20.27 4.10
N PRO A 24 13.64 19.98 3.51
CA PRO A 24 12.49 19.58 4.29
C PRO A 24 12.68 18.22 4.94
N ASN A 25 12.10 18.02 6.11
CA ASN A 25 11.90 16.68 6.65
C ASN A 25 10.87 15.94 5.78
N ILE A 26 10.99 14.63 5.70
CA ILE A 26 10.06 13.78 4.97
C ILE A 26 9.42 12.80 5.95
N VAL A 27 8.11 12.82 6.06
CA VAL A 27 7.33 11.89 6.89
C VAL A 27 6.36 11.10 6.02
N TRP A 28 6.46 9.78 6.06
CA TRP A 28 5.47 8.88 5.49
C TRP A 28 4.60 8.32 6.61
N ILE A 29 3.31 8.56 6.58
CA ILE A 29 2.32 7.87 7.40
C ILE A 29 1.76 6.74 6.56
N VAL A 30 2.17 5.51 6.87
CA VAL A 30 1.79 4.29 6.13
C VAL A 30 0.89 3.43 7.01
N VAL A 31 -0.31 3.17 6.54
CA VAL A 31 -1.36 2.46 7.29
C VAL A 31 -1.56 1.05 6.72
N ASP A 32 -1.78 0.07 7.58
CA ASP A 32 -2.05 -1.31 7.18
C ASP A 32 -3.55 -1.56 6.86
N ASP A 33 -3.82 -2.34 5.79
CA ASP A 33 -5.12 -2.98 5.49
C ASP A 33 -6.33 -2.01 5.41
N MET A 34 -6.21 -0.88 4.68
CA MET A 34 -7.30 0.10 4.50
C MET A 34 -7.44 0.57 3.06
N SER A 35 -8.68 0.53 2.54
CA SER A 35 -9.06 1.21 1.30
C SER A 35 -9.30 2.71 1.54
N ALA A 36 -9.71 3.45 0.52
CA ALA A 36 -9.89 4.91 0.60
C ALA A 36 -11.19 5.34 1.34
N ASN A 37 -11.53 4.68 2.47
CA ASN A 37 -12.74 4.97 3.25
C ASN A 37 -12.52 6.13 4.25
N PHE A 38 -12.17 7.30 3.73
CA PHE A 38 -12.01 8.55 4.48
C PHE A 38 -12.99 9.62 3.96
N SER A 39 -13.42 10.56 4.82
CA SER A 39 -14.43 11.54 4.43
C SER A 39 -14.02 12.39 3.22
N CYS A 40 -12.75 12.77 3.08
CA CYS A 40 -12.25 13.49 1.90
C CYS A 40 -12.22 12.62 0.62
N TYR A 41 -12.39 11.31 0.71
CA TYR A 41 -12.55 10.37 -0.40
C TYR A 41 -14.01 9.94 -0.65
N GLY A 42 -14.97 10.56 0.06
CA GLY A 42 -16.39 10.34 -0.17
C GLY A 42 -17.07 9.37 0.80
N GLU A 43 -16.37 8.85 1.81
CA GLU A 43 -17.01 8.09 2.88
C GLU A 43 -17.94 9.03 3.69
N LYS A 44 -19.21 8.62 3.83
CA LYS A 44 -20.25 9.47 4.42
C LYS A 44 -20.68 9.07 5.81
N LEU A 45 -20.47 7.79 6.16
CA LEU A 45 -20.94 7.23 7.42
C LEU A 45 -20.06 7.66 8.60
N ILE A 46 -18.78 7.90 8.35
CA ILE A 46 -17.81 8.31 9.36
C ILE A 46 -17.20 9.68 9.06
N ARG A 47 -16.55 10.27 10.05
CA ARG A 47 -15.77 11.50 9.92
C ARG A 47 -14.29 11.24 10.20
N THR A 48 -13.43 11.80 9.35
CA THR A 48 -11.97 11.69 9.45
C THR A 48 -11.32 13.09 9.34
N PRO A 49 -11.55 13.96 10.36
CA PRO A 49 -11.22 15.39 10.28
C PRO A 49 -9.71 15.67 10.15
N HIS A 50 -8.83 14.80 10.66
CA HIS A 50 -7.39 15.01 10.60
C HIS A 50 -6.83 14.72 9.20
N VAL A 51 -7.29 13.66 8.54
CA VAL A 51 -6.96 13.36 7.14
C VAL A 51 -7.59 14.40 6.22
N ASP A 52 -8.83 14.83 6.49
CA ASP A 52 -9.48 15.92 5.77
C ASP A 52 -8.70 17.25 5.88
N LYS A 53 -8.14 17.55 7.09
CA LYS A 53 -7.27 18.71 7.29
C LYS A 53 -5.97 18.60 6.49
N LEU A 54 -5.33 17.43 6.47
CA LEU A 54 -4.14 17.21 5.63
C LEU A 54 -4.46 17.46 4.14
N ALA A 55 -5.60 16.97 3.66
CA ALA A 55 -6.05 17.18 2.29
C ALA A 55 -6.35 18.67 1.99
N ALA A 56 -6.96 19.37 2.94
CA ALA A 56 -7.26 20.82 2.80
C ALA A 56 -6.00 21.70 2.84
N GLU A 57 -4.98 21.29 3.61
CA GLU A 57 -3.70 22.00 3.70
C GLU A 57 -2.66 21.53 2.67
N GLY A 58 -3.01 20.54 1.84
CA GLY A 58 -2.13 19.91 0.86
C GLY A 58 -2.82 19.54 -0.44
N THR A 59 -2.28 18.55 -1.12
CA THR A 59 -2.82 17.99 -2.37
C THR A 59 -3.29 16.55 -2.12
N ARG A 60 -4.54 16.24 -2.49
CA ARG A 60 -5.13 14.92 -2.49
C ARG A 60 -5.14 14.34 -3.90
N PHE A 61 -4.67 13.10 -4.06
CA PHE A 61 -4.80 12.34 -5.30
C PHE A 61 -6.01 11.41 -5.19
N SER A 62 -6.96 11.54 -6.10
CA SER A 62 -8.20 10.75 -6.09
C SER A 62 -8.04 9.36 -6.72
N LYS A 63 -6.96 9.14 -7.48
CA LYS A 63 -6.69 7.92 -8.25
C LYS A 63 -5.27 7.40 -7.99
N ALA A 64 -5.00 7.01 -6.74
CA ALA A 64 -3.74 6.40 -6.33
C ALA A 64 -3.90 4.89 -6.14
N PHE A 65 -2.97 4.12 -6.68
CA PHE A 65 -3.05 2.65 -6.70
C PHE A 65 -1.77 2.01 -6.20
N VAL A 66 -1.92 0.88 -5.50
CA VAL A 66 -0.77 0.05 -5.15
C VAL A 66 -0.47 -0.95 -6.26
N THR A 67 0.80 -1.25 -6.46
CA THR A 67 1.24 -2.23 -7.47
C THR A 67 1.11 -3.68 -7.00
N ALA A 68 0.90 -3.90 -5.69
CA ALA A 68 0.61 -5.19 -5.10
C ALA A 68 -0.34 -5.03 -3.90
N PRO A 69 -1.55 -5.63 -3.91
CA PRO A 69 -2.51 -5.49 -2.82
C PRO A 69 -2.22 -6.43 -1.64
N VAL A 70 -0.97 -6.50 -1.18
CA VAL A 70 -0.55 -7.30 -0.02
C VAL A 70 0.73 -6.73 0.61
N CYS A 71 0.84 -6.79 1.93
CA CYS A 71 1.84 -6.05 2.73
C CYS A 71 3.27 -6.13 2.20
N SER A 72 3.91 -7.30 2.18
CA SER A 72 5.35 -7.36 1.92
C SER A 72 5.76 -7.06 0.47
N PRO A 73 5.05 -7.49 -0.59
CA PRO A 73 5.32 -7.01 -1.93
C PRO A 73 5.11 -5.51 -2.10
N CYS A 74 4.00 -4.97 -1.57
CA CYS A 74 3.73 -3.54 -1.61
C CYS A 74 4.83 -2.73 -0.91
N ARG A 75 5.22 -3.13 0.32
CA ARG A 75 6.25 -2.44 1.08
C ARG A 75 7.64 -2.57 0.47
N SER A 76 7.93 -3.70 -0.19
CA SER A 76 9.17 -3.89 -0.96
C SER A 76 9.23 -2.97 -2.18
N ALA A 77 8.12 -2.86 -2.91
CA ALA A 77 8.00 -1.94 -4.03
C ALA A 77 8.09 -0.47 -3.57
N LEU A 78 7.36 -0.10 -2.52
CA LEU A 78 7.37 1.25 -1.95
C LEU A 78 8.77 1.70 -1.58
N ILE A 79 9.51 0.88 -0.79
CA ILE A 79 10.80 1.32 -0.25
C ILE A 79 11.92 1.40 -1.29
N THR A 80 11.75 0.71 -2.43
CA THR A 80 12.69 0.76 -3.56
C THR A 80 12.26 1.70 -4.67
N GLY A 81 10.97 2.08 -4.72
CA GLY A 81 10.40 2.82 -5.85
C GLY A 81 10.35 2.01 -7.15
N CYS A 82 10.40 0.67 -7.06
CA CYS A 82 10.34 -0.25 -8.19
C CYS A 82 9.14 -1.20 -8.05
N TYR A 83 8.64 -1.72 -9.18
CA TYR A 83 7.66 -2.80 -9.10
C TYR A 83 8.26 -4.01 -8.38
N GLN A 84 7.48 -4.61 -7.50
CA GLN A 84 7.87 -5.82 -6.75
C GLN A 84 8.23 -6.99 -7.68
N THR A 85 7.63 -7.03 -8.87
CA THR A 85 7.90 -8.04 -9.90
C THR A 85 9.26 -7.85 -10.57
N THR A 86 9.70 -6.62 -10.77
CA THR A 86 11.03 -6.29 -11.31
C THR A 86 12.15 -6.70 -10.35
N ILE A 87 11.95 -6.46 -9.06
CA ILE A 87 12.97 -6.74 -8.03
C ILE A 87 12.90 -8.16 -7.45
N GLY A 88 11.98 -9.01 -7.94
CA GLY A 88 11.82 -10.39 -7.46
C GLY A 88 11.16 -10.52 -6.08
N ALA A 89 10.57 -9.44 -5.55
CA ALA A 89 9.97 -9.40 -4.21
C ALA A 89 8.43 -9.57 -4.24
N HIS A 90 7.89 -10.28 -5.25
CA HIS A 90 6.45 -10.31 -5.58
C HIS A 90 5.63 -11.36 -4.82
N HIS A 91 6.24 -12.38 -4.24
CA HIS A 91 5.54 -13.35 -3.41
C HIS A 91 5.44 -12.87 -1.96
N HIS A 92 4.25 -12.97 -1.35
CA HIS A 92 4.07 -12.50 0.03
C HIS A 92 4.92 -13.28 1.02
N ARG A 93 5.73 -12.55 1.81
CA ARG A 93 6.67 -13.10 2.81
C ARG A 93 7.64 -14.13 2.25
N SER A 94 8.05 -13.97 1.00
CA SER A 94 9.10 -14.80 0.39
C SER A 94 10.50 -14.38 0.84
N GLY A 95 11.46 -15.31 0.69
CA GLY A 95 12.86 -15.09 1.04
C GLY A 95 13.15 -15.05 2.55
N ARG A 96 12.23 -15.53 3.38
CA ARG A 96 12.39 -15.56 4.85
C ARG A 96 12.92 -16.88 5.38
N GLY A 97 12.88 -17.93 4.57
CA GLY A 97 13.46 -19.24 4.88
C GLY A 97 14.97 -19.32 4.63
N GLU A 98 15.45 -20.49 4.27
CA GLU A 98 16.86 -20.73 3.93
C GLU A 98 17.27 -19.99 2.65
N LEU A 99 16.36 -19.94 1.65
CA LEU A 99 16.56 -19.21 0.42
C LEU A 99 16.20 -17.74 0.60
N LYS A 100 17.08 -16.85 0.09
CA LYS A 100 16.96 -15.40 0.25
C LYS A 100 16.71 -14.72 -1.10
N ILE A 101 16.16 -13.51 -1.04
CA ILE A 101 16.00 -12.63 -2.20
C ILE A 101 16.97 -11.47 -2.05
N THR A 102 17.81 -11.27 -3.05
CA THR A 102 18.74 -10.13 -3.14
C THR A 102 18.22 -9.15 -4.19
N LEU A 103 18.27 -7.85 -3.88
CA LEU A 103 17.89 -6.82 -4.84
C LEU A 103 18.81 -6.85 -6.06
N PRO A 104 18.28 -6.61 -7.28
CA PRO A 104 19.08 -6.65 -8.49
C PRO A 104 19.94 -5.39 -8.67
N GLY A 105 21.15 -5.58 -9.19
CA GLY A 105 22.05 -4.50 -9.65
C GLY A 105 22.29 -3.42 -8.58
N ASP A 106 22.07 -2.17 -9.00
CA ASP A 106 22.29 -0.98 -8.15
C ASP A 106 21.04 -0.56 -7.34
N VAL A 107 19.98 -1.36 -7.33
CA VAL A 107 18.75 -1.06 -6.60
C VAL A 107 19.02 -1.08 -5.11
N VAL A 108 18.78 0.05 -4.45
CA VAL A 108 18.92 0.20 -3.00
C VAL A 108 17.64 0.80 -2.40
N PRO A 109 17.30 0.46 -1.15
CA PRO A 109 16.16 1.07 -0.47
C PRO A 109 16.32 2.57 -0.25
N ALA A 110 15.22 3.32 -0.30
CA ALA A 110 15.22 4.77 -0.14
C ALA A 110 15.93 5.28 1.13
N PRO A 111 15.84 4.65 2.32
CA PRO A 111 16.59 5.11 3.50
C PRO A 111 18.08 5.22 3.26
N VAL A 112 18.67 4.30 2.46
CA VAL A 112 20.11 4.37 2.11
C VAL A 112 20.43 5.65 1.31
N LEU A 113 19.52 6.04 0.39
CA LEU A 113 19.68 7.27 -0.40
C LEU A 113 19.52 8.51 0.48
N PHE A 114 18.59 8.51 1.40
CA PHE A 114 18.39 9.58 2.38
C PHE A 114 19.61 9.72 3.31
N GLN A 115 20.16 8.60 3.84
CA GLN A 115 21.37 8.63 4.69
C GLN A 115 22.56 9.20 3.95
N LYS A 116 22.80 8.78 2.68
CA LYS A 116 23.86 9.33 1.83
C LYS A 116 23.74 10.84 1.65
N ALA A 117 22.50 11.37 1.66
CA ALA A 117 22.22 12.80 1.60
C ALA A 117 22.26 13.51 2.97
N GLY A 118 22.65 12.82 4.05
CA GLY A 118 22.80 13.40 5.40
C GLY A 118 21.53 13.43 6.24
N TYR A 119 20.44 12.79 5.80
CA TYR A 119 19.23 12.65 6.59
C TYR A 119 19.39 11.63 7.71
N TYR A 120 18.79 11.89 8.87
CA TYR A 120 18.53 10.88 9.88
C TYR A 120 17.33 10.02 9.43
N THR A 121 17.50 8.70 9.35
CA THR A 121 16.48 7.80 8.85
C THR A 121 15.87 6.98 9.97
N CYS A 122 14.54 6.93 10.03
CA CYS A 122 13.86 6.18 11.08
C CYS A 122 12.53 5.56 10.63
N ILE A 123 12.14 4.48 11.30
CA ILE A 123 10.87 3.78 11.09
C ILE A 123 10.29 3.36 12.44
N GLY A 124 9.14 3.92 12.81
CA GLY A 124 8.50 3.73 14.11
C GLY A 124 7.03 3.42 14.03
N GLY A 125 6.30 3.58 15.14
CA GLY A 125 4.88 3.28 15.25
C GLY A 125 4.60 1.80 15.40
N PHE A 126 3.66 1.25 14.63
CA PHE A 126 3.27 -0.15 14.73
C PHE A 126 4.46 -1.11 14.69
N GLN A 127 4.54 -1.99 15.69
CA GLN A 127 5.62 -2.94 16.00
C GLN A 127 6.90 -2.31 16.60
N ALA A 128 7.04 -1.00 16.68
CA ALA A 128 8.18 -0.37 17.35
C ALA A 128 8.02 -0.48 18.88
N THR A 129 9.07 -0.93 19.58
CA THR A 129 9.15 -0.97 21.05
C THR A 129 10.61 -0.94 21.49
N GLY A 130 10.98 -0.04 22.41
CA GLY A 130 12.38 0.16 22.76
C GLY A 130 13.21 0.47 21.51
N ASP A 131 14.29 -0.28 21.27
CA ASP A 131 15.14 -0.14 20.07
C ASP A 131 14.62 -0.91 18.85
N LYS A 132 13.49 -1.59 18.97
CA LYS A 132 12.90 -2.32 17.85
C LYS A 132 12.30 -1.34 16.84
N LEU A 133 12.64 -1.53 15.57
CA LEU A 133 12.07 -0.79 14.45
C LEU A 133 10.58 -1.06 14.27
N GLY A 134 9.87 -0.12 13.67
CA GLY A 134 8.52 -0.30 13.19
C GLY A 134 8.43 -1.38 12.10
N LYS A 135 7.21 -1.66 11.63
CA LYS A 135 6.97 -2.71 10.63
C LYS A 135 7.66 -2.41 9.30
N THR A 136 8.67 -3.19 8.93
CA THR A 136 9.36 -3.15 7.63
C THR A 136 8.70 -4.08 6.61
N ASP A 137 8.60 -5.36 6.92
CA ASP A 137 7.93 -6.43 6.14
C ASP A 137 8.50 -6.59 4.70
N TYR A 138 9.79 -6.31 4.47
CA TYR A 138 10.42 -6.43 3.14
C TYR A 138 10.69 -7.89 2.78
N ASN A 139 10.64 -8.21 1.48
CA ASN A 139 10.86 -9.54 0.92
C ASN A 139 12.29 -9.78 0.41
N PHE A 140 13.22 -8.92 0.71
CA PHE A 140 14.62 -9.03 0.31
C PHE A 140 15.55 -8.86 1.50
N GLU A 141 16.80 -9.28 1.37
CA GLU A 141 17.82 -9.04 2.37
C GLU A 141 18.15 -7.55 2.45
N TRP A 142 18.15 -7.00 3.66
CA TRP A 142 18.42 -5.59 3.92
C TRP A 142 19.17 -5.42 5.23
N ASP A 143 20.01 -4.38 5.28
CA ASP A 143 20.78 -4.05 6.47
C ASP A 143 19.95 -3.14 7.39
N ARG A 144 19.85 -3.53 8.67
CA ARG A 144 19.16 -2.72 9.68
C ARG A 144 19.75 -1.31 9.81
N THR A 145 21.03 -1.14 9.51
CA THR A 145 21.74 0.14 9.57
C THR A 145 21.23 1.18 8.56
N MET A 146 20.38 0.79 7.59
CA MET A 146 19.67 1.74 6.75
C MET A 146 18.66 2.61 7.54
N TYR A 147 18.40 2.29 8.81
CA TYR A 147 17.65 3.08 9.76
C TYR A 147 18.51 3.40 10.98
N ASP A 148 18.68 4.69 11.27
CA ASP A 148 19.41 5.19 12.46
C ASP A 148 18.61 4.95 13.75
N GLY A 149 17.25 4.84 13.65
CA GLY A 149 16.39 4.61 14.79
C GLY A 149 14.93 4.35 14.44
N ASN A 150 14.07 4.45 15.44
CA ASN A 150 12.63 4.30 15.29
C ASN A 150 11.82 5.58 15.59
N ASP A 151 12.50 6.68 15.89
CA ASP A 151 11.89 7.98 16.17
C ASP A 151 12.80 9.11 15.69
N TRP A 152 12.20 10.19 15.16
CA TRP A 152 12.97 11.35 14.67
C TRP A 152 13.63 12.16 15.78
N ALA A 153 13.29 11.96 17.06
CA ALA A 153 13.94 12.62 18.18
C ALA A 153 15.41 12.23 18.33
N GLY A 154 15.84 11.09 17.76
CA GLY A 154 17.24 10.65 17.77
C GLY A 154 18.20 11.44 16.87
N ARG A 155 17.68 12.34 16.01
CA ARG A 155 18.49 13.15 15.10
C ARG A 155 19.33 14.20 15.82
N LYS A 156 20.42 14.65 15.18
CA LYS A 156 21.18 15.80 15.64
C LYS A 156 20.39 17.11 15.47
N PRO A 157 20.65 18.14 16.28
CA PRO A 157 20.06 19.47 16.07
C PRO A 157 20.29 19.97 14.64
N GLY A 158 19.20 20.42 13.97
CA GLY A 158 19.24 20.91 12.59
C GLY A 158 19.38 19.83 11.51
N GLN A 159 19.55 18.57 11.85
CA GLN A 159 19.62 17.48 10.88
C GLN A 159 18.20 17.18 10.31
N PRO A 160 18.03 17.17 8.98
CA PRO A 160 16.77 16.73 8.38
C PRO A 160 16.55 15.24 8.60
N PHE A 161 15.31 14.80 8.62
CA PHE A 161 14.99 13.39 8.82
C PHE A 161 14.01 12.84 7.79
N PHE A 162 14.15 11.54 7.53
CA PHE A 162 13.20 10.72 6.81
C PHE A 162 12.58 9.74 7.81
N MET A 163 11.27 9.86 8.06
CA MET A 163 10.54 9.05 9.01
C MET A 163 9.41 8.30 8.35
N GLN A 164 9.34 7.00 8.56
CA GLN A 164 8.18 6.18 8.28
C GLN A 164 7.41 5.92 9.58
N VAL A 165 6.23 6.51 9.71
CA VAL A 165 5.28 6.24 10.80
C VAL A 165 4.37 5.11 10.35
N GLN A 166 4.49 3.94 10.95
CA GLN A 166 3.65 2.79 10.67
C GLN A 166 2.42 2.81 11.57
N LEU A 167 1.22 2.75 10.99
CA LEU A 167 -0.03 2.68 11.74
C LEU A 167 -0.68 1.30 11.58
N HIS A 168 -1.36 0.86 12.63
CA HIS A 168 -1.95 -0.49 12.69
C HIS A 168 -3.14 -0.65 11.74
N GLY A 169 -3.91 0.42 11.53
CA GLY A 169 -4.96 0.51 10.53
C GLY A 169 -6.06 -0.53 10.70
N GLY A 170 -6.49 -1.13 9.60
CA GLY A 170 -7.57 -2.12 9.57
C GLY A 170 -7.34 -3.38 10.39
N LYS A 171 -6.12 -3.57 10.92
CA LYS A 171 -5.78 -4.72 11.77
C LYS A 171 -6.22 -4.57 13.23
N TYR A 172 -6.61 -3.38 13.69
CA TYR A 172 -7.11 -3.18 15.06
C TYR A 172 -8.28 -4.09 15.40
N ARG A 173 -9.19 -4.36 14.46
CA ARG A 173 -10.32 -5.27 14.68
C ARG A 173 -9.94 -6.76 14.72
N GLY A 174 -8.66 -7.12 14.47
CA GLY A 174 -8.20 -8.51 14.48
C GLY A 174 -8.76 -9.34 13.31
N GLN A 175 -9.39 -10.48 13.64
CA GLN A 175 -9.95 -11.41 12.65
C GLN A 175 -11.43 -11.17 12.34
N GLY A 176 -12.07 -10.21 12.99
CA GLY A 176 -13.50 -9.88 12.78
C GLY A 176 -14.09 -9.18 13.98
N PRO A 177 -15.42 -9.21 14.17
CA PRO A 177 -16.09 -8.54 15.27
C PRO A 177 -15.43 -8.81 16.60
N ASN A 178 -15.04 -7.74 17.31
CA ASN A 178 -14.18 -7.82 18.48
C ASN A 178 -14.62 -6.85 19.56
N ALA A 179 -15.20 -7.40 20.65
CA ALA A 179 -15.71 -6.60 21.76
C ALA A 179 -14.63 -5.72 22.43
N ASN A 180 -13.38 -6.18 22.51
CA ASN A 180 -12.31 -5.37 23.08
C ASN A 180 -12.00 -4.16 22.19
N TRP A 181 -12.04 -4.33 20.87
CA TRP A 181 -11.90 -3.25 19.91
C TRP A 181 -13.07 -2.26 20.02
N GLN A 182 -14.29 -2.74 20.02
CA GLN A 182 -15.50 -1.93 20.14
C GLN A 182 -15.52 -1.13 21.44
N ASN A 183 -15.14 -1.72 22.58
CA ASN A 183 -15.01 -1.04 23.86
C ASN A 183 -13.94 0.05 23.84
N ARG A 184 -12.80 -0.21 23.18
CA ARG A 184 -11.74 0.78 23.00
C ARG A 184 -12.23 1.97 22.16
N VAL A 185 -12.88 1.72 21.03
CA VAL A 185 -13.46 2.75 20.16
C VAL A 185 -14.47 3.60 20.93
N LYS A 186 -15.41 2.96 21.65
CA LYS A 186 -16.40 3.67 22.46
C LYS A 186 -15.73 4.55 23.53
N LYS A 187 -14.69 4.06 24.18
CA LYS A 187 -13.93 4.81 25.19
C LYS A 187 -13.17 5.99 24.61
N GLU A 188 -12.47 5.80 23.49
CA GLU A 188 -11.52 6.80 22.95
C GLU A 188 -12.16 7.74 21.92
N LEU A 189 -13.22 7.29 21.19
CA LEU A 189 -13.89 8.05 20.14
C LEU A 189 -15.37 8.40 20.48
N GLY A 190 -15.85 8.00 21.66
CA GLY A 190 -17.19 8.32 22.16
C GLY A 190 -18.29 7.35 21.74
N ALA A 191 -18.29 6.86 20.51
CA ALA A 191 -19.29 5.93 19.99
C ALA A 191 -18.70 5.01 18.92
N ASN A 192 -19.30 3.83 18.75
CA ASN A 192 -19.04 2.92 17.65
C ASN A 192 -19.86 3.30 16.41
N THR A 193 -19.40 2.93 15.23
CA THR A 193 -20.18 3.01 13.99
C THR A 193 -21.37 2.06 14.07
N ASP A 194 -22.57 2.51 13.67
CA ASP A 194 -23.78 1.69 13.66
C ASP A 194 -23.72 0.67 12.50
N PRO A 195 -23.73 -0.65 12.79
CA PRO A 195 -23.71 -1.67 11.75
C PRO A 195 -24.95 -1.62 10.83
N ALA A 196 -26.10 -1.16 11.32
CA ALA A 196 -27.31 -1.05 10.53
C ALA A 196 -27.22 0.00 9.41
N ALA A 197 -26.40 1.04 9.64
CA ALA A 197 -26.17 2.14 8.70
C ALA A 197 -25.10 1.81 7.64
N VAL A 198 -24.38 0.68 7.77
CA VAL A 198 -23.33 0.30 6.83
C VAL A 198 -23.89 0.00 5.43
N VAL A 199 -23.28 0.61 4.42
CA VAL A 199 -23.54 0.31 2.99
C VAL A 199 -22.46 -0.65 2.50
N LEU A 200 -22.86 -1.89 2.19
CA LEU A 200 -21.97 -2.92 1.69
C LEU A 200 -21.84 -2.86 0.17
N PRO A 201 -20.68 -3.24 -0.41
CA PRO A 201 -20.60 -3.62 -1.83
C PRO A 201 -21.64 -4.71 -2.18
N PRO A 202 -22.13 -4.75 -3.43
CA PRO A 202 -23.29 -5.59 -3.82
C PRO A 202 -23.06 -7.09 -3.69
N TYR A 203 -21.81 -7.53 -3.58
CA TYR A 203 -21.43 -8.94 -3.44
C TYR A 203 -21.27 -9.40 -1.97
N TYR A 204 -21.70 -8.59 -1.01
CA TYR A 204 -21.75 -9.00 0.40
C TYR A 204 -23.21 -9.07 0.86
N PRO A 205 -23.65 -10.21 1.40
CA PRO A 205 -24.98 -10.33 1.97
C PRO A 205 -25.09 -9.47 3.26
N ARG A 206 -26.28 -8.94 3.54
CA ARG A 206 -26.56 -8.19 4.77
C ARG A 206 -26.73 -9.12 5.97
N ASP A 207 -25.68 -9.83 6.31
CA ASP A 207 -25.60 -10.67 7.50
C ASP A 207 -25.06 -9.86 8.70
N PRO A 208 -25.57 -10.07 9.92
CA PRO A 208 -25.11 -9.31 11.09
C PRO A 208 -23.61 -9.38 11.37
N VAL A 209 -22.95 -10.52 11.09
CA VAL A 209 -21.50 -10.66 11.26
C VAL A 209 -20.74 -9.79 10.24
N ILE A 210 -21.20 -9.78 8.99
CA ILE A 210 -20.60 -8.99 7.91
C ILE A 210 -20.78 -7.50 8.17
N LEU A 211 -21.98 -7.08 8.56
CA LEU A 211 -22.29 -5.68 8.89
C LEU A 211 -21.45 -5.19 10.08
N GLN A 212 -21.31 -6.01 11.12
CA GLN A 212 -20.50 -5.66 12.29
C GLN A 212 -19.01 -5.57 11.94
N ASP A 213 -18.47 -6.49 11.13
CA ASP A 213 -17.06 -6.43 10.71
C ASP A 213 -16.77 -5.18 9.88
N TRP A 214 -17.70 -4.74 9.02
CA TRP A 214 -17.59 -3.48 8.28
C TRP A 214 -17.66 -2.26 9.20
N ALA A 215 -18.57 -2.25 10.19
CA ALA A 215 -18.65 -1.17 11.18
C ALA A 215 -17.35 -1.08 11.98
N ASP A 216 -16.83 -2.21 12.47
CA ASP A 216 -15.55 -2.28 13.16
C ASP A 216 -14.37 -1.81 12.29
N TYR A 217 -14.42 -2.07 10.98
CA TYR A 217 -13.43 -1.55 10.03
C TYR A 217 -13.54 -0.03 9.86
N LEU A 218 -14.73 0.52 9.71
CA LEU A 218 -14.92 1.97 9.64
C LEU A 218 -14.47 2.66 10.93
N ASP A 219 -14.62 2.01 12.08
CA ASP A 219 -14.04 2.47 13.33
C ASP A 219 -12.51 2.42 13.34
N CYS A 220 -11.89 1.45 12.62
CA CYS A 220 -10.45 1.49 12.39
C CYS A 220 -10.03 2.71 11.57
N CYS A 221 -10.83 3.14 10.58
CA CYS A 221 -10.57 4.36 9.82
C CYS A 221 -10.63 5.62 10.71
N ARG A 222 -11.63 5.73 11.57
CA ARG A 222 -11.75 6.83 12.56
C ARG A 222 -10.59 6.84 13.55
N TYR A 223 -10.18 5.67 14.01
CA TYR A 223 -9.06 5.56 14.95
C TYR A 223 -7.73 5.92 14.29
N THR A 224 -7.51 5.47 13.06
CA THR A 224 -6.35 5.86 12.24
C THR A 224 -6.31 7.38 12.01
N ASP A 225 -7.45 7.99 11.74
CA ASP A 225 -7.56 9.45 11.61
C ASP A 225 -7.07 10.17 12.88
N LYS A 226 -7.47 9.69 14.06
CA LYS A 226 -6.96 10.21 15.34
C LYS A 226 -5.44 10.07 15.45
N GLU A 227 -4.88 8.89 15.10
CA GLU A 227 -3.42 8.68 15.13
C GLU A 227 -2.67 9.60 14.16
N VAL A 228 -3.25 9.89 12.98
CA VAL A 228 -2.72 10.89 12.04
C VAL A 228 -2.70 12.27 12.70
N GLY A 229 -3.77 12.64 13.41
CA GLY A 229 -3.84 13.87 14.19
C GLY A 229 -2.76 13.95 15.25
N ASP A 230 -2.51 12.88 15.98
CA ASP A 230 -1.46 12.81 17.01
C ASP A 230 -0.06 13.02 16.42
N VAL A 231 0.25 12.45 15.25
CA VAL A 231 1.52 12.67 14.54
C VAL A 231 1.68 14.13 14.11
N VAL A 232 0.66 14.73 13.51
CA VAL A 232 0.69 16.12 13.06
C VAL A 232 0.82 17.07 14.26
N ALA A 233 0.06 16.86 15.32
CA ALA A 233 0.13 17.66 16.54
C ALA A 233 1.52 17.60 17.21
N ARG A 234 2.20 16.44 17.15
CA ARG A 234 3.58 16.31 17.62
C ARG A 234 4.53 17.13 16.76
N LEU A 235 4.41 17.11 15.43
CA LEU A 235 5.23 17.93 14.54
C LEU A 235 5.01 19.45 14.78
N GLU A 236 3.75 19.85 15.02
CA GLU A 236 3.40 21.25 15.39
C GLU A 236 4.05 21.64 16.73
N LYS A 237 3.88 20.83 17.77
CA LYS A 237 4.45 21.07 19.11
C LYS A 237 5.97 21.20 19.07
N GLU A 238 6.65 20.40 18.26
CA GLU A 238 8.09 20.42 18.07
C GLU A 238 8.57 21.51 17.08
N LYS A 239 7.65 22.33 16.51
CA LYS A 239 7.90 23.38 15.52
C LYS A 239 8.60 22.85 14.25
N LEU A 240 8.26 21.64 13.86
CA LEU A 240 8.82 20.96 12.69
C LEU A 240 7.87 20.98 11.48
N LEU A 241 6.56 21.15 11.71
CA LEU A 241 5.52 20.94 10.69
C LEU A 241 5.68 21.83 9.46
N ASP A 242 6.14 23.08 9.63
CA ASP A 242 6.28 24.04 8.52
C ASP A 242 7.44 23.68 7.58
N ASN A 243 8.45 22.95 8.06
CA ASN A 243 9.55 22.41 7.25
C ASN A 243 9.45 20.89 7.06
N THR A 244 8.25 20.31 7.09
CA THR A 244 8.04 18.87 6.93
C THR A 244 7.04 18.61 5.82
N VAL A 245 7.44 17.75 4.87
CA VAL A 245 6.50 17.16 3.91
C VAL A 245 5.93 15.90 4.52
N VAL A 246 4.62 15.86 4.70
CA VAL A 246 3.87 14.72 5.25
C VAL A 246 3.10 14.06 4.12
N PHE A 247 3.35 12.78 3.91
CA PHE A 247 2.57 11.90 3.06
C PHE A 247 1.70 11.00 3.92
N PHE A 248 0.45 10.83 3.51
CA PHE A 248 -0.48 9.87 4.09
C PHE A 248 -0.94 8.90 3.01
N MET A 249 -0.77 7.59 3.26
CA MET A 249 -1.25 6.52 2.40
C MET A 249 -1.48 5.22 3.17
N THR A 250 -2.16 4.26 2.53
CA THR A 250 -2.28 2.90 3.04
C THR A 250 -1.47 1.92 2.18
N ASP A 251 -1.01 0.81 2.77
CA ASP A 251 -0.16 -0.14 2.05
C ASP A 251 -0.93 -0.99 1.03
N HIS A 252 -2.22 -1.17 1.22
CA HIS A 252 -3.19 -1.76 0.28
C HIS A 252 -4.60 -1.66 0.89
N GLY A 253 -5.62 -2.11 0.13
CA GLY A 253 -6.99 -2.05 0.57
C GLY A 253 -7.36 -2.99 1.70
N ILE A 254 -8.63 -2.93 2.09
CA ILE A 254 -9.25 -3.69 3.17
C ILE A 254 -9.03 -5.21 3.04
N SER A 255 -8.88 -5.92 4.16
CA SER A 255 -8.60 -7.38 4.17
C SER A 255 -9.85 -8.27 4.01
N HIS A 256 -10.84 -7.82 3.24
CA HIS A 256 -12.07 -8.55 2.91
C HIS A 256 -11.93 -9.44 1.68
N ALA A 257 -13.05 -10.08 1.24
CA ALA A 257 -13.03 -11.14 0.23
C ALA A 257 -12.52 -10.70 -1.15
N ARG A 258 -12.76 -9.44 -1.57
CA ARG A 258 -12.28 -8.88 -2.85
C ARG A 258 -11.24 -7.77 -2.70
N GLY A 259 -10.90 -7.39 -1.47
CA GLY A 259 -9.90 -6.37 -1.16
C GLY A 259 -8.46 -6.91 -1.21
N LYS A 260 -7.76 -6.86 -0.08
CA LYS A 260 -6.37 -7.39 0.05
C LYS A 260 -6.21 -8.75 -0.63
N GLN A 261 -5.12 -8.92 -1.36
CA GLN A 261 -4.76 -10.06 -2.21
C GLN A 261 -5.47 -10.07 -3.59
N PHE A 262 -6.38 -9.14 -3.90
CA PHE A 262 -7.08 -9.09 -5.19
C PHE A 262 -6.85 -7.77 -5.92
N LEU A 263 -6.89 -7.80 -7.25
CA LEU A 263 -6.54 -6.65 -8.10
C LEU A 263 -7.72 -5.72 -8.42
N TYR A 264 -8.86 -5.91 -7.75
CA TYR A 264 -9.98 -4.97 -7.82
C TYR A 264 -9.66 -3.66 -7.11
N ASP A 265 -10.41 -2.58 -7.41
CA ASP A 265 -10.18 -1.28 -6.77
C ASP A 265 -10.32 -1.35 -5.24
N GLU A 266 -11.17 -2.24 -4.69
CA GLU A 266 -11.24 -2.47 -3.24
C GLU A 266 -9.89 -2.86 -2.61
N GLY A 267 -9.03 -3.58 -3.38
CA GLY A 267 -7.71 -4.02 -2.93
C GLY A 267 -6.57 -3.07 -3.32
N THR A 268 -6.70 -2.37 -4.46
CA THR A 268 -5.60 -1.61 -5.05
C THR A 268 -5.74 -0.09 -4.92
N HIS A 269 -6.96 0.46 -4.85
CA HIS A 269 -7.20 1.88 -4.70
C HIS A 269 -7.00 2.32 -3.24
N VAL A 270 -6.06 3.24 -3.02
CA VAL A 270 -5.64 3.70 -1.69
C VAL A 270 -5.72 5.22 -1.58
N PRO A 271 -5.92 5.79 -0.39
CA PRO A 271 -5.78 7.21 -0.19
C PRO A 271 -4.33 7.63 -0.40
N PHE A 272 -4.13 8.82 -0.96
CA PHE A 272 -2.82 9.44 -1.11
C PHE A 272 -2.96 10.95 -0.95
N VAL A 273 -2.40 11.48 0.12
CA VAL A 273 -2.40 12.90 0.45
C VAL A 273 -0.98 13.35 0.71
N VAL A 274 -0.59 14.51 0.20
CA VAL A 274 0.69 15.14 0.48
C VAL A 274 0.50 16.57 0.95
N ARG A 275 1.14 16.94 2.07
CA ARG A 275 1.12 18.28 2.67
C ARG A 275 2.54 18.71 3.01
N GLY A 276 2.91 19.96 2.79
CA GLY A 276 4.21 20.50 3.21
C GLY A 276 4.62 21.77 2.47
N PRO A 277 5.85 22.25 2.68
CA PRO A 277 6.37 23.41 1.99
C PRO A 277 6.39 23.17 0.46
N GLY A 278 5.93 24.18 -0.29
CA GLY A 278 5.85 24.10 -1.75
C GLY A 278 4.73 23.24 -2.32
N ILE A 279 3.91 22.60 -1.49
CA ILE A 279 2.76 21.79 -1.91
C ILE A 279 1.52 22.67 -2.04
N ALA A 280 0.76 22.52 -3.14
CA ALA A 280 -0.49 23.26 -3.36
C ALA A 280 -1.53 22.87 -2.32
N LYS A 281 -2.15 23.88 -1.67
CA LYS A 281 -3.16 23.66 -0.64
C LYS A 281 -4.55 23.50 -1.25
N GLY A 282 -5.36 22.58 -0.70
CA GLY A 282 -6.74 22.33 -1.11
C GLY A 282 -6.87 21.77 -2.52
N ALA A 283 -5.78 21.33 -3.13
CA ALA A 283 -5.80 20.80 -4.48
C ALA A 283 -6.27 19.34 -4.50
N THR A 284 -7.09 19.00 -5.50
CA THR A 284 -7.40 17.61 -5.85
C THR A 284 -6.84 17.33 -7.23
N ARG A 285 -6.09 16.25 -7.34
CA ARG A 285 -5.55 15.72 -8.60
C ARG A 285 -6.17 14.37 -8.90
N ASP A 286 -6.62 14.21 -10.12
CA ASP A 286 -7.24 12.98 -10.66
C ASP A 286 -6.29 12.19 -11.57
N ASP A 287 -5.01 12.53 -11.55
CA ASP A 287 -3.98 11.78 -12.25
C ASP A 287 -3.88 10.35 -11.70
N LEU A 288 -3.68 9.40 -12.59
CA LEU A 288 -3.33 8.03 -12.21
C LEU A 288 -1.90 8.02 -11.65
N ILE A 289 -1.77 7.62 -10.39
CA ILE A 289 -0.46 7.47 -9.75
C ILE A 289 -0.34 6.09 -9.10
N GLU A 290 0.90 5.62 -8.98
CA GLU A 290 1.24 4.38 -8.30
C GLU A 290 1.95 4.68 -6.97
N HIS A 291 1.76 3.84 -5.96
CA HIS A 291 2.37 4.07 -4.64
C HIS A 291 3.90 4.14 -4.67
N ILE A 292 4.56 3.53 -5.67
CA ILE A 292 6.01 3.63 -5.89
C ILE A 292 6.45 5.06 -6.25
N ASP A 293 5.54 5.91 -6.70
CA ASP A 293 5.79 7.32 -6.99
C ASP A 293 6.08 8.14 -5.72
N LEU A 294 5.60 7.67 -4.56
CA LEU A 294 5.89 8.28 -3.27
C LEU A 294 7.40 8.40 -3.03
N THR A 295 8.13 7.34 -3.33
CA THR A 295 9.58 7.27 -3.14
C THR A 295 10.31 8.26 -4.04
N ALA A 296 10.02 8.24 -5.35
CA ALA A 296 10.63 9.17 -6.30
C ALA A 296 10.31 10.64 -5.97
N THR A 297 9.04 10.91 -5.61
CA THR A 297 8.59 12.25 -5.21
C THR A 297 9.31 12.72 -3.94
N SER A 298 9.44 11.84 -2.95
CA SER A 298 10.11 12.16 -1.68
C SER A 298 11.59 12.49 -1.87
N LEU A 299 12.30 11.72 -2.69
CA LEU A 299 13.70 11.99 -3.02
C LEU A 299 13.85 13.34 -3.69
N ALA A 300 13.03 13.62 -4.71
CA ALA A 300 13.07 14.90 -5.43
C ALA A 300 12.78 16.10 -4.52
N LEU A 301 11.78 16.00 -3.61
CA LEU A 301 11.47 17.06 -2.64
C LEU A 301 12.59 17.26 -1.63
N ALA A 302 13.38 16.23 -1.31
CA ALA A 302 14.57 16.30 -0.47
C ALA A 302 15.80 16.82 -1.21
N GLY A 303 15.69 17.14 -2.51
CA GLY A 303 16.83 17.54 -3.35
C GLY A 303 17.79 16.39 -3.65
N ILE A 304 17.31 15.16 -3.64
CA ILE A 304 18.06 13.94 -3.95
C ILE A 304 17.68 13.50 -5.37
N ASP A 305 18.68 13.25 -6.21
CA ASP A 305 18.44 12.76 -7.56
C ASP A 305 17.68 11.42 -7.55
N VAL A 306 16.63 11.34 -8.34
CA VAL A 306 15.89 10.08 -8.52
C VAL A 306 16.71 9.14 -9.40
N PRO A 307 17.11 7.96 -8.90
CA PRO A 307 17.93 7.02 -9.68
C PRO A 307 17.23 6.56 -10.97
N LYS A 308 17.99 6.38 -12.05
CA LYS A 308 17.45 5.95 -13.36
C LYS A 308 16.80 4.56 -13.36
N TRP A 309 17.19 3.69 -12.44
CA TRP A 309 16.60 2.35 -12.27
C TRP A 309 15.24 2.39 -11.55
N MET A 310 14.88 3.51 -10.90
CA MET A 310 13.62 3.67 -10.20
C MET A 310 12.48 3.82 -11.21
N GLN A 311 11.40 3.05 -11.02
CA GLN A 311 10.23 3.05 -11.90
C GLN A 311 9.14 4.03 -11.43
N GLY A 312 9.16 4.38 -10.14
CA GLY A 312 8.37 5.48 -9.58
C GLY A 312 8.75 6.82 -10.19
N ARG A 313 7.80 7.75 -10.28
CA ARG A 313 7.94 9.07 -10.90
C ARG A 313 7.70 10.17 -9.87
N ASN A 314 8.42 11.29 -9.98
CA ASN A 314 8.07 12.48 -9.21
C ASN A 314 6.77 13.09 -9.73
N VAL A 315 5.65 12.79 -9.07
CA VAL A 315 4.31 13.25 -9.47
C VAL A 315 4.07 14.74 -9.22
N LEU A 316 4.98 15.42 -8.53
CA LEU A 316 4.92 16.86 -8.24
C LEU A 316 5.87 17.67 -9.13
N ALA A 317 6.61 17.04 -10.03
CA ALA A 317 7.44 17.75 -11.00
C ALA A 317 6.58 18.63 -11.92
N LYS A 318 7.11 19.80 -12.30
CA LYS A 318 6.42 20.72 -13.22
C LYS A 318 6.18 20.11 -14.60
N ASP A 319 7.07 19.25 -15.02
CA ASP A 319 7.08 18.53 -16.30
C ASP A 319 6.59 17.08 -16.16
N TYR A 320 5.88 16.77 -15.07
CA TYR A 320 5.35 15.43 -14.85
C TYR A 320 4.48 14.93 -16.02
N ALA A 321 4.96 13.92 -16.71
CA ALA A 321 4.20 13.22 -17.73
C ALA A 321 3.20 12.27 -17.07
N LYS A 322 1.89 12.62 -17.15
CA LYS A 322 0.80 11.82 -16.57
C LYS A 322 0.81 10.40 -17.14
N ARG A 323 0.50 9.43 -16.27
CA ARG A 323 0.26 8.06 -16.70
C ARG A 323 -1.10 7.94 -17.37
N ASP A 324 -1.17 7.17 -18.43
CA ASP A 324 -2.42 6.75 -19.07
C ASP A 324 -2.96 5.43 -18.51
N ALA A 325 -2.13 4.72 -17.73
CA ALA A 325 -2.48 3.49 -17.03
C ALA A 325 -1.59 3.26 -15.80
N VAL A 326 -2.11 2.47 -14.86
CA VAL A 326 -1.40 1.91 -13.70
C VAL A 326 -1.52 0.40 -13.72
N PHE A 327 -0.54 -0.28 -13.08
CA PHE A 327 -0.43 -1.73 -13.14
C PHE A 327 -0.33 -2.34 -11.75
N ALA A 328 -0.91 -3.52 -11.60
CA ALA A 328 -0.78 -4.28 -10.37
C ALA A 328 -0.61 -5.79 -10.64
N ALA A 329 0.08 -6.44 -9.73
CA ALA A 329 0.37 -7.84 -9.78
C ALA A 329 0.08 -8.52 -8.45
N ARG A 330 -0.46 -9.74 -8.51
CA ARG A 330 -0.55 -10.66 -7.40
C ARG A 330 0.09 -11.98 -7.79
N ASP A 331 0.99 -12.42 -6.95
CA ASP A 331 1.56 -13.76 -7.00
C ASP A 331 1.22 -14.52 -5.71
N ARG A 332 1.99 -15.50 -5.28
CA ARG A 332 1.72 -16.27 -4.06
C ARG A 332 1.47 -15.35 -2.85
N CYS A 333 0.40 -15.65 -2.13
CA CYS A 333 0.09 -15.02 -0.84
C CYS A 333 0.00 -16.09 0.23
N ASP A 334 0.89 -16.01 1.23
CA ASP A 334 1.07 -17.04 2.26
C ASP A 334 1.30 -18.41 1.60
N GLU A 335 0.49 -19.43 1.86
CA GLU A 335 0.56 -20.73 1.22
C GLU A 335 -0.12 -20.82 -0.15
N THR A 336 -0.94 -19.83 -0.51
CA THR A 336 -1.79 -19.87 -1.71
C THR A 336 -1.04 -19.39 -2.93
N MET A 337 -0.70 -20.30 -3.84
CA MET A 337 -0.09 -19.99 -5.14
C MET A 337 -1.10 -19.28 -6.04
N GLU A 338 -0.63 -18.24 -6.73
CA GLU A 338 -1.44 -17.41 -7.59
C GLU A 338 -0.59 -16.70 -8.63
N HIS A 339 -1.21 -16.31 -9.76
CA HIS A 339 -0.58 -15.44 -10.74
C HIS A 339 -1.67 -14.60 -11.43
N ILE A 340 -1.76 -13.33 -11.06
CA ILE A 340 -2.72 -12.37 -11.62
C ILE A 340 -1.98 -11.09 -11.98
N ARG A 341 -2.35 -10.48 -13.11
CA ARG A 341 -1.86 -9.17 -13.55
C ARG A 341 -3.04 -8.28 -13.92
N SER A 342 -2.91 -6.98 -13.72
CA SER A 342 -3.92 -6.02 -14.16
C SER A 342 -3.33 -4.75 -14.72
N VAL A 343 -4.06 -4.14 -15.64
CA VAL A 343 -3.88 -2.78 -16.12
C VAL A 343 -5.18 -2.00 -15.91
N ARG A 344 -5.06 -0.80 -15.36
CA ARG A 344 -6.16 0.13 -15.11
C ARG A 344 -5.87 1.46 -15.79
N THR A 345 -6.77 1.88 -16.66
CA THR A 345 -6.82 3.24 -17.24
C THR A 345 -7.77 4.10 -16.42
N ASP A 346 -8.04 5.31 -16.86
CA ASP A 346 -9.01 6.20 -16.19
C ASP A 346 -10.42 5.58 -16.10
N ARG A 347 -10.85 4.86 -17.13
CA ARG A 347 -12.20 4.30 -17.25
C ARG A 347 -12.27 2.78 -17.14
N PHE A 348 -11.32 2.06 -17.73
CA PHE A 348 -11.39 0.60 -17.84
C PHE A 348 -10.31 -0.08 -17.02
N LYS A 349 -10.66 -1.25 -16.47
CA LYS A 349 -9.69 -2.18 -15.87
C LYS A 349 -9.76 -3.53 -16.58
N TYR A 350 -8.59 -4.06 -16.92
CA TYR A 350 -8.41 -5.40 -17.43
C TYR A 350 -7.60 -6.22 -16.43
N ILE A 351 -8.05 -7.44 -16.15
CA ILE A 351 -7.39 -8.41 -15.26
C ILE A 351 -7.15 -9.70 -16.06
N ARG A 352 -5.92 -10.20 -15.99
CA ARG A 352 -5.53 -11.51 -16.50
C ARG A 352 -5.31 -12.47 -15.35
N ASN A 353 -6.10 -13.56 -15.31
CA ASN A 353 -5.97 -14.66 -14.36
C ASN A 353 -5.25 -15.83 -15.06
N TYR A 354 -4.00 -16.09 -14.72
CA TYR A 354 -3.21 -17.16 -15.34
C TYR A 354 -3.56 -18.55 -14.74
N MET A 355 -3.96 -18.59 -13.47
CA MET A 355 -4.42 -19.80 -12.77
C MET A 355 -5.95 -19.84 -12.66
N ASN A 356 -6.64 -19.72 -13.80
CA ASN A 356 -8.09 -19.57 -13.85
C ASN A 356 -8.89 -20.87 -13.56
N GLN A 357 -8.23 -22.02 -13.50
CA GLN A 357 -8.82 -23.29 -13.09
C GLN A 357 -9.09 -23.41 -11.58
N ARG A 358 -8.79 -22.36 -10.83
CA ARG A 358 -8.97 -22.27 -9.38
C ARG A 358 -10.09 -21.29 -9.04
N PRO A 359 -10.79 -21.48 -7.89
CA PRO A 359 -11.81 -20.53 -7.44
C PRO A 359 -11.20 -19.18 -7.07
N HIS A 360 -12.05 -18.15 -7.00
CA HIS A 360 -11.62 -16.82 -6.52
C HIS A 360 -11.16 -16.88 -5.06
N LEU A 361 -12.02 -17.36 -4.15
CA LEU A 361 -11.66 -17.59 -2.74
C LEU A 361 -11.01 -18.96 -2.56
N GLN A 362 -9.76 -19.10 -3.04
CA GLN A 362 -8.94 -20.28 -2.76
C GLN A 362 -8.81 -20.50 -1.24
N PRO A 363 -8.65 -21.75 -0.77
CA PRO A 363 -8.28 -22.02 0.60
C PRO A 363 -6.99 -21.28 0.98
N CYS A 364 -7.07 -20.43 2.02
CA CYS A 364 -5.98 -19.60 2.49
C CYS A 364 -6.18 -19.33 3.97
N ARG A 365 -5.33 -19.89 4.83
CA ARG A 365 -5.47 -19.77 6.29
C ARG A 365 -5.68 -18.33 6.75
N TYR A 366 -4.89 -17.39 6.21
CA TYR A 366 -5.03 -15.98 6.58
C TYR A 366 -6.41 -15.40 6.27
N LYS A 367 -6.99 -15.75 5.10
CA LYS A 367 -8.34 -15.31 4.71
C LYS A 367 -9.41 -16.06 5.49
N ASP A 368 -9.24 -17.37 5.64
CA ASP A 368 -10.24 -18.26 6.27
C ASP A 368 -10.34 -18.04 7.79
N GLU A 369 -9.33 -17.45 8.43
CA GLU A 369 -9.40 -16.99 9.82
C GLU A 369 -10.27 -15.72 10.00
N LYS A 370 -10.65 -15.01 8.91
CA LYS A 370 -11.50 -13.82 9.00
C LYS A 370 -12.97 -14.17 9.19
N ALA A 371 -13.61 -13.60 10.21
CA ALA A 371 -15.02 -13.88 10.51
C ALA A 371 -15.96 -13.61 9.33
N ILE A 372 -15.71 -12.56 8.55
CA ILE A 372 -16.48 -12.27 7.32
C ILE A 372 -16.31 -13.36 6.28
N VAL A 373 -15.13 -13.95 6.11
CA VAL A 373 -14.88 -15.03 5.14
C VAL A 373 -15.48 -16.34 5.64
N GLN A 374 -15.34 -16.65 6.95
CA GLN A 374 -16.01 -17.80 7.56
C GLN A 374 -17.52 -17.72 7.34
N LYS A 375 -18.13 -16.56 7.61
CA LYS A 375 -19.57 -16.37 7.41
C LYS A 375 -19.98 -16.56 5.94
N LEU A 376 -19.21 -16.05 4.99
CA LEU A 376 -19.44 -16.26 3.56
C LEU A 376 -19.39 -17.76 3.20
N ARG A 377 -18.39 -18.51 3.72
CA ARG A 377 -18.30 -19.96 3.51
C ARG A 377 -19.45 -20.73 4.14
N ASP A 378 -19.91 -20.33 5.35
CA ASP A 378 -21.08 -20.93 6.00
C ASP A 378 -22.35 -20.71 5.19
N LEU A 379 -22.55 -19.48 4.67
CA LEU A 379 -23.70 -19.15 3.84
C LEU A 379 -23.68 -19.89 2.50
N HIS A 380 -22.49 -20.02 1.88
CA HIS A 380 -22.29 -20.84 0.68
C HIS A 380 -22.64 -22.31 0.94
N ALA A 381 -22.09 -22.92 1.98
CA ALA A 381 -22.38 -24.32 2.35
C ALA A 381 -23.88 -24.55 2.63
N ALA A 382 -24.54 -23.55 3.22
CA ALA A 382 -25.98 -23.57 3.49
C ALA A 382 -26.85 -23.20 2.27
N LYS A 383 -26.25 -22.86 1.10
CA LYS A 383 -26.94 -22.40 -0.13
C LYS A 383 -27.83 -21.18 0.15
N LYS A 384 -27.30 -20.20 0.90
CA LYS A 384 -28.02 -18.96 1.29
C LYS A 384 -27.43 -17.69 0.68
N LEU A 385 -26.43 -17.82 -0.18
CA LEU A 385 -25.92 -16.69 -0.97
C LEU A 385 -26.79 -16.46 -2.20
N ASP A 386 -26.78 -15.21 -2.69
CA ASP A 386 -27.39 -14.88 -3.97
C ASP A 386 -26.47 -15.30 -5.13
N ASP A 387 -27.02 -15.33 -6.36
CA ASP A 387 -26.32 -15.76 -7.57
C ASP A 387 -25.09 -14.91 -7.86
N LEU A 388 -25.10 -13.61 -7.52
CA LEU A 388 -23.98 -12.71 -7.73
C LEU A 388 -22.81 -13.08 -6.82
N THR A 389 -23.07 -13.24 -5.53
CA THR A 389 -22.08 -13.62 -4.54
C THR A 389 -21.48 -14.99 -4.81
N GLU A 390 -22.36 -15.98 -5.13
CA GLU A 390 -21.91 -17.32 -5.54
C GLU A 390 -20.98 -17.27 -6.75
N LYS A 391 -21.40 -16.58 -7.82
CA LYS A 391 -20.60 -16.44 -9.05
C LYS A 391 -19.25 -15.78 -8.82
N LEU A 392 -19.22 -14.69 -8.05
CA LEU A 392 -17.99 -13.88 -7.89
C LEU A 392 -17.00 -14.48 -6.89
N LEU A 393 -17.47 -15.21 -5.87
CA LEU A 393 -16.61 -15.66 -4.78
C LEU A 393 -16.40 -17.18 -4.74
N PHE A 394 -17.40 -17.98 -5.16
CA PHE A 394 -17.42 -19.41 -4.93
C PHE A 394 -17.49 -20.27 -6.20
N ALA A 395 -17.56 -19.68 -7.39
CA ALA A 395 -17.44 -20.46 -8.62
C ALA A 395 -16.15 -21.31 -8.59
N GLU A 396 -16.24 -22.59 -9.01
CA GLU A 396 -15.11 -23.55 -9.00
C GLU A 396 -13.91 -23.07 -9.81
N THR A 397 -14.18 -22.28 -10.87
CA THR A 397 -13.17 -21.66 -11.73
C THR A 397 -13.50 -20.18 -11.90
N ARG A 398 -12.52 -19.38 -12.32
CA ARG A 398 -12.72 -17.96 -12.64
C ARG A 398 -12.45 -17.70 -14.11
N PRO A 399 -12.97 -16.56 -14.64
CA PRO A 399 -12.64 -16.13 -16.00
C PRO A 399 -11.12 -15.99 -16.16
N ALA A 400 -10.59 -16.43 -17.31
CA ALA A 400 -9.17 -16.18 -17.65
C ALA A 400 -8.90 -14.69 -17.83
N GLU A 401 -9.92 -13.93 -18.23
CA GLU A 401 -9.85 -12.50 -18.48
C GLU A 401 -11.09 -11.80 -17.92
N GLU A 402 -10.85 -10.64 -17.35
CA GLU A 402 -11.90 -9.77 -16.84
C GLU A 402 -11.69 -8.37 -17.39
N LEU A 403 -12.79 -7.71 -17.79
CA LEU A 403 -12.81 -6.34 -18.24
C LEU A 403 -13.97 -5.61 -17.56
N TYR A 404 -13.69 -4.45 -16.97
CA TYR A 404 -14.69 -3.65 -16.25
C TYR A 404 -14.67 -2.21 -16.75
N ASP A 405 -15.87 -1.62 -16.94
CA ASP A 405 -16.06 -0.18 -17.13
C ASP A 405 -16.33 0.46 -15.77
N LEU A 406 -15.29 1.02 -15.14
CA LEU A 406 -15.33 1.54 -13.78
C LEU A 406 -16.25 2.75 -13.59
N ALA A 407 -16.62 3.44 -14.67
CA ALA A 407 -17.58 4.54 -14.62
C ALA A 407 -19.03 4.02 -14.48
N ALA A 408 -19.34 2.86 -15.08
CA ALA A 408 -20.66 2.23 -15.01
C ALA A 408 -20.76 1.18 -13.89
N ASP A 409 -19.63 0.55 -13.55
CA ASP A 409 -19.53 -0.56 -12.60
C ASP A 409 -18.36 -0.36 -11.63
N PRO A 410 -18.49 0.55 -10.65
CA PRO A 410 -17.42 0.85 -9.70
C PRO A 410 -17.10 -0.31 -8.74
N HIS A 411 -17.95 -1.35 -8.69
CA HIS A 411 -17.75 -2.55 -7.88
C HIS A 411 -17.20 -3.74 -8.65
N GLU A 412 -16.95 -3.59 -9.96
CA GLU A 412 -16.31 -4.62 -10.79
C GLU A 412 -17.04 -5.97 -10.72
N VAL A 413 -18.35 -5.95 -10.93
CA VAL A 413 -19.24 -7.15 -10.86
C VAL A 413 -19.67 -7.66 -12.24
N THR A 414 -19.62 -6.81 -13.27
CA THR A 414 -20.06 -7.13 -14.64
C THR A 414 -18.85 -7.27 -15.55
N ASN A 415 -18.38 -8.51 -15.76
CA ASN A 415 -17.26 -8.79 -16.66
C ASN A 415 -17.67 -8.62 -18.13
N LEU A 416 -17.07 -7.66 -18.82
CA LEU A 416 -17.28 -7.30 -20.22
C LEU A 416 -16.33 -8.00 -21.21
N ALA A 417 -15.44 -8.87 -20.75
CA ALA A 417 -14.40 -9.48 -21.59
C ALA A 417 -14.97 -10.32 -22.75
N ALA A 418 -16.18 -10.85 -22.62
CA ALA A 418 -16.87 -11.60 -23.68
C ALA A 418 -17.83 -10.74 -24.51
N ASP A 419 -18.03 -9.46 -24.20
CA ASP A 419 -18.94 -8.58 -24.94
C ASP A 419 -18.25 -8.07 -26.22
N PRO A 420 -18.79 -8.39 -27.43
CA PRO A 420 -18.22 -7.93 -28.70
C PRO A 420 -18.07 -6.40 -28.81
N LYS A 421 -18.90 -5.63 -28.12
CA LYS A 421 -18.84 -4.15 -28.11
C LYS A 421 -17.53 -3.64 -27.48
N HIS A 422 -16.92 -4.41 -26.59
CA HIS A 422 -15.70 -4.06 -25.86
C HIS A 422 -14.44 -4.75 -26.39
N LYS A 423 -14.54 -5.49 -27.53
CA LYS A 423 -13.43 -6.25 -28.12
C LYS A 423 -12.18 -5.40 -28.34
N ALA A 424 -12.33 -4.22 -28.96
CA ALA A 424 -11.20 -3.33 -29.23
C ALA A 424 -10.53 -2.81 -27.94
N THR A 425 -11.31 -2.50 -26.91
CA THR A 425 -10.81 -2.09 -25.59
C THR A 425 -10.04 -3.23 -24.93
N LEU A 426 -10.60 -4.45 -24.99
CA LEU A 426 -9.96 -5.64 -24.43
C LEU A 426 -8.59 -5.90 -25.08
N GLU A 427 -8.54 -5.87 -26.42
CA GLU A 427 -7.31 -6.09 -27.18
C GLU A 427 -6.23 -5.01 -26.87
N ALA A 428 -6.64 -3.74 -26.79
CA ALA A 428 -5.74 -2.65 -26.43
C ALA A 428 -5.16 -2.82 -25.02
N LEU A 429 -5.96 -3.22 -24.05
CA LEU A 429 -5.51 -3.41 -22.67
C LEU A 429 -4.67 -4.69 -22.50
N ARG A 430 -4.98 -5.77 -23.23
CA ARG A 430 -4.08 -6.95 -23.31
C ARG A 430 -2.69 -6.57 -23.78
N LYS A 431 -2.63 -5.81 -24.89
CA LYS A 431 -1.36 -5.33 -25.45
C LYS A 431 -0.59 -4.47 -24.44
N LYS A 432 -1.28 -3.50 -23.81
CA LYS A 432 -0.68 -2.61 -22.82
C LYS A 432 -0.13 -3.37 -21.61
N LEU A 433 -0.85 -4.40 -21.14
CA LEU A 433 -0.39 -5.26 -20.05
C LEU A 433 0.86 -6.05 -20.44
N ALA A 434 0.86 -6.68 -21.63
CA ALA A 434 2.00 -7.44 -22.13
C ALA A 434 3.25 -6.57 -22.31
N GLU A 435 3.10 -5.35 -22.83
CA GLU A 435 4.18 -4.36 -22.95
C GLU A 435 4.76 -3.97 -21.59
N TRP A 436 3.90 -3.83 -20.56
CA TRP A 436 4.35 -3.56 -19.20
C TRP A 436 5.12 -4.75 -18.60
N GLU A 437 4.60 -5.98 -18.73
CA GLU A 437 5.29 -7.19 -18.25
C GLU A 437 6.67 -7.34 -18.88
N GLU A 438 6.81 -7.05 -20.18
CA GLU A 438 8.08 -7.13 -20.90
C GLU A 438 9.03 -6.00 -20.50
N SER A 439 8.57 -4.74 -20.58
CA SER A 439 9.42 -3.55 -20.34
C SER A 439 9.90 -3.43 -18.90
N THR A 440 9.14 -3.95 -17.93
CA THR A 440 9.53 -3.96 -16.52
C THR A 440 10.32 -5.21 -16.12
N GLY A 441 10.45 -6.19 -17.00
CA GLY A 441 11.12 -7.46 -16.72
C GLY A 441 10.40 -8.23 -15.61
N ASP A 442 9.07 -8.36 -15.70
CA ASP A 442 8.24 -9.06 -14.71
C ASP A 442 8.74 -10.49 -14.47
N ARG A 443 9.34 -10.72 -13.30
CA ARG A 443 9.89 -12.03 -12.91
C ARG A 443 8.79 -13.05 -12.57
N GLY A 444 7.57 -12.60 -12.27
CA GLY A 444 6.43 -13.49 -12.05
C GLY A 444 5.96 -14.23 -13.31
N ARG A 445 6.44 -13.85 -14.52
CA ARG A 445 6.23 -14.61 -15.76
C ARG A 445 6.84 -16.01 -15.69
N THR A 446 7.83 -16.20 -14.82
CA THR A 446 8.39 -17.51 -14.49
C THR A 446 7.78 -18.01 -13.18
N PRO A 447 7.20 -19.22 -13.14
CA PRO A 447 6.65 -19.78 -11.92
C PRO A 447 7.67 -19.79 -10.78
N GLU A 448 7.20 -19.58 -9.54
CA GLU A 448 8.04 -19.66 -8.36
C GLU A 448 8.71 -21.06 -8.27
N PRO A 449 10.04 -21.14 -8.14
CA PRO A 449 10.69 -22.44 -7.95
C PRO A 449 10.15 -23.13 -6.69
N MET A 450 9.79 -24.42 -6.81
CA MET A 450 9.24 -25.17 -5.69
C MET A 450 10.17 -25.19 -4.46
N ALA A 451 11.49 -25.11 -4.67
CA ALA A 451 12.47 -24.99 -3.60
C ALA A 451 12.29 -23.68 -2.78
N MET A 452 11.96 -22.55 -3.43
CA MET A 452 11.67 -21.30 -2.73
C MET A 452 10.36 -21.41 -1.94
N TYR A 453 9.31 -21.95 -2.58
CA TYR A 453 8.04 -22.22 -1.90
C TYR A 453 8.25 -23.09 -0.65
N ASP A 454 8.96 -24.21 -0.76
CA ASP A 454 9.21 -25.12 0.36
C ASP A 454 10.05 -24.46 1.47
N SER A 455 11.05 -23.65 1.10
CA SER A 455 11.86 -22.89 2.05
C SER A 455 10.99 -21.95 2.88
N ASP A 456 10.08 -21.21 2.24
CA ASP A 456 9.17 -20.28 2.93
C ASP A 456 8.11 -21.03 3.77
N MET A 457 7.55 -22.14 3.25
CA MET A 457 6.55 -22.94 3.98
C MET A 457 7.12 -23.59 5.24
N LYS A 458 8.40 -23.94 5.28
CA LYS A 458 9.08 -24.37 6.53
C LYS A 458 8.97 -23.27 7.61
N VAL A 459 9.14 -21.99 7.26
CA VAL A 459 9.02 -20.90 8.22
C VAL A 459 7.57 -20.76 8.73
N TYR A 460 6.58 -20.89 7.84
CA TYR A 460 5.17 -20.85 8.23
C TYR A 460 4.79 -22.00 9.17
N LEU A 461 5.29 -23.20 8.91
CA LEU A 461 5.06 -24.38 9.74
C LEU A 461 5.84 -24.34 11.06
N GLY A 462 7.06 -23.75 11.07
CA GLY A 462 7.93 -23.65 12.24
C GLY A 462 7.57 -22.55 13.23
N GLY A 463 6.61 -21.69 12.93
CA GLY A 463 6.24 -20.51 13.73
C GLY A 463 5.60 -20.77 15.09
N GLY A 464 5.71 -21.96 15.64
CA GLY A 464 5.45 -22.28 17.06
C GLY A 464 4.00 -22.10 17.55
N LYS A 465 3.05 -21.88 16.68
CA LYS A 465 1.66 -21.62 17.05
C LYS A 465 0.73 -22.69 16.49
N LYS A 466 0.10 -23.45 17.41
CA LYS A 466 -1.17 -24.18 17.22
C LYS A 466 -1.22 -25.19 16.06
N ASP A 467 -2.30 -25.91 16.04
CA ASP A 467 -2.69 -26.85 15.01
C ASP A 467 -2.43 -26.28 13.59
N ASN A 468 -1.40 -26.84 12.91
CA ASN A 468 -1.06 -26.50 11.54
C ASN A 468 -1.78 -27.39 10.51
N THR A 469 -2.83 -28.12 10.91
CA THR A 469 -3.51 -29.11 10.07
C THR A 469 -4.08 -28.48 8.81
N GLU A 470 -4.78 -27.35 8.94
CA GLU A 470 -5.32 -26.61 7.80
C GLU A 470 -4.21 -26.09 6.88
N LEU A 471 -3.18 -25.47 7.45
CA LEU A 471 -2.04 -24.97 6.68
C LEU A 471 -1.35 -26.10 5.88
N LYS A 472 -1.11 -27.24 6.49
CA LYS A 472 -0.53 -28.43 5.82
C LYS A 472 -1.42 -28.88 4.67
N ARG A 473 -2.73 -28.99 4.91
CA ARG A 473 -3.70 -29.37 3.87
C ARG A 473 -3.67 -28.37 2.69
N ASN A 474 -3.64 -27.06 2.97
CA ASN A 474 -3.59 -26.04 1.93
C ASN A 474 -2.27 -26.09 1.14
N ILE A 475 -1.14 -26.32 1.81
CA ILE A 475 0.17 -26.51 1.15
C ILE A 475 0.12 -27.69 0.18
N GLU A 476 -0.36 -28.86 0.62
CA GLU A 476 -0.47 -30.05 -0.22
C GLU A 476 -1.44 -29.85 -1.39
N LEU A 477 -2.56 -29.17 -1.17
CA LEU A 477 -3.51 -28.81 -2.22
C LEU A 477 -2.87 -27.94 -3.29
N ASN A 478 -2.14 -26.88 -2.88
CA ASN A 478 -1.43 -26.00 -3.82
C ASN A 478 -0.36 -26.73 -4.62
N LYS A 479 0.41 -27.62 -3.99
CA LYS A 479 1.39 -28.48 -4.68
C LYS A 479 0.74 -29.45 -5.67
N THR A 480 -0.42 -30.00 -5.32
CA THR A 480 -1.21 -30.86 -6.20
C THR A 480 -1.69 -30.08 -7.42
N TRP A 481 -2.29 -28.92 -7.24
CA TRP A 481 -2.72 -28.06 -8.33
C TRP A 481 -1.57 -27.64 -9.24
N ALA A 482 -0.40 -27.31 -8.66
CA ALA A 482 0.78 -26.98 -9.46
C ALA A 482 1.25 -28.13 -10.33
N LYS A 483 1.21 -29.40 -9.81
CA LYS A 483 1.54 -30.61 -10.59
C LYS A 483 0.53 -30.88 -11.70
N GLU A 484 -0.75 -30.53 -11.48
CA GLU A 484 -1.85 -30.71 -12.43
C GLU A 484 -1.92 -29.59 -13.47
N GLY A 485 -1.09 -28.57 -13.36
CA GLY A 485 -1.08 -27.40 -14.25
C GLY A 485 -2.29 -26.48 -14.06
N LYS A 486 -2.92 -26.53 -12.89
CA LYS A 486 -4.07 -25.69 -12.53
C LYS A 486 -3.62 -24.36 -11.95
#